data_008a0b6dda52f12ee3e594e7a92d1ea6
#
_entry.id   008a0b6dda52f12ee3e594e7a92d1ea6
#
_cell.length_a   1.000
_cell.length_b   1.000
_cell.length_c   1.000
_cell.angle_alpha   90.00
_cell.angle_beta   90.00
_cell.angle_gamma   90.00
#
_symmetry.space_group_name_H-M   'P 1'
#
loop_
_entity.id
_entity.type
_entity.pdbx_description
1 polymer ?
#
loop_
_entity_poly.entity_id
_entity_poly.type
_entity_poly.pdbx_seq_one_letter_code
_entity_poly.pdbx_strand_id
1 'polypeptide(L)'
;MTAQEVKDAIRNVPDFPVKGIQFKDITTALDKPECLCWMRDKMVETYKNKGITKVVGIESRGFILAPAVAMEIGAGFVPVRKPGKLPAETVEVSYAKEYGIDVIQIHKDALNENDVVLIHDDILATGGTMDAAIQLVKKMGVKTIYVDFILELVGLNGRALLEGKADELNCLFDMEVDE
;
A
#
# COMPACT_ATOMS: atom_id res chain seq x y z
N MET A 1 -15.33 -3.36 17.75
CA MET A 1 -14.24 -2.39 17.47
C MET A 1 -14.70 -1.42 16.40
N THR A 2 -14.47 -0.15 16.60
CA THR A 2 -14.80 0.94 15.68
C THR A 2 -13.56 1.41 14.94
N ALA A 3 -13.73 2.14 13.83
CA ALA A 3 -12.63 2.77 13.11
C ALA A 3 -11.81 3.71 14.01
N GLN A 4 -12.49 4.47 14.90
CA GLN A 4 -11.84 5.39 15.81
C GLN A 4 -10.94 4.68 16.84
N GLU A 5 -11.40 3.55 17.39
CA GLU A 5 -10.58 2.76 18.33
C GLU A 5 -9.31 2.22 17.69
N VAL A 6 -9.35 1.85 16.38
CA VAL A 6 -8.17 1.42 15.64
C VAL A 6 -7.26 2.61 15.34
N LYS A 7 -7.82 3.75 14.93
CA LYS A 7 -7.09 5.01 14.69
C LYS A 7 -6.35 5.46 15.96
N ASP A 8 -7.02 5.42 17.11
CA ASP A 8 -6.44 5.78 18.41
C ASP A 8 -5.31 4.83 18.88
N ALA A 9 -5.25 3.63 18.30
CA ALA A 9 -4.17 2.68 18.56
C ALA A 9 -2.88 2.99 17.78
N ILE A 10 -2.93 3.87 16.78
CA ILE A 10 -1.77 4.30 15.99
C ILE A 10 -0.97 5.32 16.81
N ARG A 11 0.32 5.05 17.00
CA ARG A 11 1.20 5.92 17.80
C ARG A 11 1.73 7.07 16.96
N ASN A 12 1.67 8.28 17.51
CA ASN A 12 2.41 9.42 16.97
C ASN A 12 3.82 9.48 17.55
N VAL A 13 4.85 9.54 16.69
CA VAL A 13 6.26 9.69 17.09
C VAL A 13 6.76 11.04 16.58
N PRO A 14 6.89 12.04 17.45
CA PRO A 14 7.36 13.36 17.04
C PRO A 14 8.84 13.32 16.64
N ASP A 15 9.22 14.20 15.72
CA ASP A 15 10.60 14.40 15.28
C ASP A 15 11.30 13.15 14.74
N PHE A 16 10.57 12.27 14.05
CA PHE A 16 11.12 11.07 13.42
C PHE A 16 10.82 11.03 11.92
N PRO A 17 11.78 10.68 11.03
CA PRO A 17 13.22 10.42 11.29
C PRO A 17 14.03 11.70 11.50
N VAL A 18 13.44 12.88 11.27
CA VAL A 18 14.07 14.19 11.42
C VAL A 18 13.12 15.15 12.15
N LYS A 19 13.69 16.18 12.78
CA LYS A 19 12.94 17.20 13.51
C LYS A 19 11.85 17.85 12.64
N GLY A 20 10.65 17.97 13.19
CA GLY A 20 9.47 18.57 12.54
C GLY A 20 8.57 17.55 11.84
N ILE A 21 8.96 16.26 11.73
CA ILE A 21 8.13 15.19 11.16
C ILE A 21 7.34 14.53 12.29
N GLN A 22 6.00 14.44 12.11
CA GLN A 22 5.11 13.65 12.96
C GLN A 22 4.89 12.28 12.32
N PHE A 23 5.66 11.29 12.75
CA PHE A 23 5.60 9.95 12.16
C PHE A 23 4.46 9.13 12.78
N LYS A 24 3.56 8.63 11.94
CA LYS A 24 2.47 7.74 12.36
C LYS A 24 2.95 6.29 12.32
N ASP A 25 3.13 5.71 13.49
CA ASP A 25 3.59 4.34 13.66
C ASP A 25 2.40 3.39 13.82
N ILE A 26 2.09 2.64 12.77
CA ILE A 26 0.98 1.67 12.77
C ILE A 26 1.30 0.41 13.58
N THR A 27 2.56 0.18 13.96
CA THR A 27 2.95 -1.08 14.62
C THR A 27 2.25 -1.29 15.95
N THR A 28 1.88 -0.22 16.65
CA THR A 28 1.10 -0.28 17.89
C THR A 28 -0.37 -0.70 17.69
N ALA A 29 -0.90 -0.49 16.48
CA ALA A 29 -2.20 -1.04 16.09
C ALA A 29 -2.05 -2.49 15.59
N LEU A 30 -0.99 -2.80 14.87
CA LEU A 30 -0.71 -4.16 14.38
C LEU A 30 -0.43 -5.16 15.51
N ASP A 31 0.14 -4.69 16.64
CA ASP A 31 0.40 -5.51 17.84
C ASP A 31 -0.88 -5.96 18.57
N LYS A 32 -2.02 -5.34 18.26
CA LYS A 32 -3.32 -5.67 18.84
C LYS A 32 -4.10 -6.61 17.89
N PRO A 33 -4.35 -7.86 18.26
CA PRO A 33 -5.04 -8.82 17.38
C PRO A 33 -6.39 -8.32 16.85
N GLU A 34 -7.15 -7.62 17.69
CA GLU A 34 -8.45 -7.06 17.32
C GLU A 34 -8.35 -5.94 16.29
N CYS A 35 -7.32 -5.09 16.36
CA CYS A 35 -7.06 -4.04 15.36
C CYS A 35 -6.61 -4.66 14.04
N LEU A 36 -5.68 -5.62 14.10
CA LEU A 36 -5.16 -6.32 12.93
C LEU A 36 -6.28 -7.03 12.17
N CYS A 37 -7.13 -7.79 12.88
CA CYS A 37 -8.29 -8.44 12.28
C CYS A 37 -9.28 -7.43 11.69
N TRP A 38 -9.58 -6.36 12.40
CA TRP A 38 -10.52 -5.33 11.94
C TRP A 38 -10.04 -4.70 10.62
N MET A 39 -8.75 -4.32 10.53
CA MET A 39 -8.19 -3.74 9.30
C MET A 39 -8.27 -4.73 8.13
N ARG A 40 -7.86 -6.00 8.33
CA ARG A 40 -8.00 -7.05 7.33
C ARG A 40 -9.45 -7.21 6.87
N ASP A 41 -10.39 -7.31 7.81
CA ASP A 41 -11.80 -7.55 7.51
C ASP A 41 -12.43 -6.41 6.72
N LYS A 42 -12.04 -5.15 7.01
CA LYS A 42 -12.48 -3.99 6.25
C LYS A 42 -11.96 -4.00 4.81
N MET A 43 -10.70 -4.33 4.61
CA MET A 43 -10.15 -4.51 3.26
C MET A 43 -10.87 -5.64 2.52
N VAL A 44 -11.06 -6.78 3.15
CA VAL A 44 -11.80 -7.93 2.56
C VAL A 44 -13.22 -7.51 2.19
N GLU A 45 -13.95 -6.82 3.06
CA GLU A 45 -15.29 -6.31 2.80
C GLU A 45 -15.34 -5.43 1.55
N THR A 46 -14.35 -4.56 1.39
CA THR A 46 -14.23 -3.65 0.24
C THR A 46 -13.95 -4.38 -1.08
N TYR A 47 -13.10 -5.42 -1.05
CA TYR A 47 -12.53 -5.99 -2.27
C TYR A 47 -13.04 -7.38 -2.67
N LYS A 48 -13.71 -8.13 -1.79
CA LYS A 48 -14.14 -9.54 -2.04
C LYS A 48 -15.00 -9.76 -3.29
N ASN A 49 -15.68 -8.73 -3.80
CA ASN A 49 -16.57 -8.83 -4.95
C ASN A 49 -16.03 -8.10 -6.19
N LYS A 50 -14.76 -7.69 -6.20
CA LYS A 50 -14.16 -6.92 -7.31
C LYS A 50 -13.38 -7.77 -8.32
N GLY A 51 -13.40 -9.09 -8.17
CA GLY A 51 -12.75 -10.02 -9.10
C GLY A 51 -11.22 -9.94 -9.08
N ILE A 52 -10.63 -9.47 -7.98
CA ILE A 52 -9.18 -9.34 -7.83
C ILE A 52 -8.52 -10.71 -7.90
N THR A 53 -7.52 -10.85 -8.78
CA THR A 53 -6.75 -12.08 -8.97
C THR A 53 -5.41 -12.04 -8.26
N LYS A 54 -4.85 -10.84 -8.06
CA LYS A 54 -3.55 -10.62 -7.42
C LYS A 54 -3.61 -9.44 -6.47
N VAL A 55 -3.03 -9.62 -5.27
CA VAL A 55 -2.75 -8.54 -4.33
C VAL A 55 -1.26 -8.28 -4.34
N VAL A 56 -0.87 -7.08 -4.72
CA VAL A 56 0.52 -6.61 -4.74
C VAL A 56 0.80 -5.85 -3.45
N GLY A 57 1.78 -6.31 -2.68
CA GLY A 57 2.24 -5.62 -1.48
C GLY A 57 3.58 -4.92 -1.70
N ILE A 58 3.73 -3.70 -1.21
CA ILE A 58 4.96 -2.92 -1.34
C ILE A 58 5.85 -3.14 -0.11
N GLU A 59 7.13 -3.46 -0.35
CA GLU A 59 8.14 -3.64 0.73
C GLU A 59 8.28 -2.36 1.55
N SER A 60 8.20 -2.47 2.87
CA SER A 60 8.04 -3.69 3.65
C SER A 60 6.69 -3.79 4.36
N ARG A 61 6.11 -2.67 4.79
CA ARG A 61 4.89 -2.66 5.61
C ARG A 61 3.62 -3.04 4.81
N GLY A 62 3.62 -2.85 3.49
CA GLY A 62 2.59 -3.40 2.60
C GLY A 62 2.50 -4.91 2.59
N PHE A 63 3.54 -5.63 3.07
CA PHE A 63 3.52 -7.09 3.18
C PHE A 63 2.69 -7.61 4.36
N ILE A 64 2.33 -6.76 5.31
CA ILE A 64 1.73 -7.20 6.57
C ILE A 64 0.29 -7.68 6.35
N LEU A 65 -0.53 -6.86 5.69
CA LEU A 65 -1.95 -7.18 5.45
C LEU A 65 -2.22 -7.77 4.06
N ALA A 66 -1.42 -7.43 3.06
CA ALA A 66 -1.66 -7.87 1.69
C ALA A 66 -1.82 -9.40 1.53
N PRO A 67 -0.95 -10.27 2.09
CA PRO A 67 -1.14 -11.71 1.99
C PRO A 67 -2.39 -12.19 2.71
N ALA A 68 -2.72 -11.62 3.86
CA ALA A 68 -3.92 -11.99 4.62
C ALA A 68 -5.19 -11.66 3.83
N VAL A 69 -5.25 -10.48 3.22
CA VAL A 69 -6.36 -10.09 2.34
C VAL A 69 -6.43 -10.99 1.11
N ALA A 70 -5.29 -11.26 0.46
CA ALA A 70 -5.22 -12.15 -0.70
C ALA A 70 -5.82 -13.54 -0.41
N MET A 71 -5.44 -14.15 0.71
CA MET A 71 -5.99 -15.45 1.13
C MET A 71 -7.51 -15.42 1.33
N GLU A 72 -8.03 -14.37 1.96
CA GLU A 72 -9.47 -14.26 2.25
C GLU A 72 -10.31 -14.00 0.98
N ILE A 73 -9.79 -13.29 0.00
CA ILE A 73 -10.52 -13.01 -1.26
C ILE A 73 -10.22 -14.02 -2.37
N GLY A 74 -9.37 -15.03 -2.12
CA GLY A 74 -9.01 -16.06 -3.10
C GLY A 74 -8.06 -15.57 -4.20
N ALA A 75 -7.21 -14.57 -3.92
CA ALA A 75 -6.22 -14.01 -4.82
C ALA A 75 -4.80 -14.50 -4.51
N GLY A 76 -3.89 -14.38 -5.49
CA GLY A 76 -2.46 -14.57 -5.25
C GLY A 76 -1.82 -13.34 -4.63
N PHE A 77 -0.72 -13.51 -3.89
CA PHE A 77 0.10 -12.41 -3.37
C PHE A 77 1.36 -12.23 -4.22
N VAL A 78 1.70 -10.97 -4.54
CA VAL A 78 2.88 -10.59 -5.32
C VAL A 78 3.66 -9.50 -4.58
N PRO A 79 4.94 -9.73 -4.24
CA PRO A 79 5.75 -8.71 -3.58
C PRO A 79 6.37 -7.75 -4.61
N VAL A 80 6.28 -6.45 -4.32
CA VAL A 80 7.11 -5.40 -4.92
C VAL A 80 8.24 -5.08 -3.95
N ARG A 81 9.48 -5.12 -4.42
CA ARG A 81 10.67 -5.04 -3.57
C ARG A 81 11.72 -4.06 -4.08
N LYS A 82 12.64 -3.71 -3.21
CA LYS A 82 13.85 -2.96 -3.55
C LYS A 82 14.81 -3.79 -4.41
N PRO A 83 15.70 -3.15 -5.21
CA PRO A 83 16.66 -3.86 -6.05
C PRO A 83 17.48 -4.91 -5.30
N GLY A 84 17.72 -6.04 -5.99
CA GLY A 84 18.53 -7.15 -5.45
C GLY A 84 17.83 -8.04 -4.42
N LYS A 85 16.52 -7.85 -4.19
CA LYS A 85 15.74 -8.66 -3.24
C LYS A 85 14.96 -9.81 -3.90
N LEU A 86 14.72 -9.72 -5.22
CA LEU A 86 14.00 -10.73 -5.98
C LEU A 86 14.99 -11.61 -6.77
N PRO A 87 14.87 -12.96 -6.68
CA PRO A 87 15.89 -13.87 -7.21
C PRO A 87 15.80 -14.16 -8.72
N ALA A 88 14.65 -13.88 -9.38
CA ALA A 88 14.44 -14.12 -10.80
C ALA A 88 14.47 -12.82 -11.61
N GLU A 89 14.20 -12.88 -12.91
CA GLU A 89 14.10 -11.69 -13.77
C GLU A 89 13.05 -10.72 -13.28
N THR A 90 13.40 -9.43 -13.26
CA THR A 90 12.55 -8.35 -12.77
C THR A 90 12.25 -7.31 -13.83
N VAL A 91 11.12 -6.63 -13.64
CA VAL A 91 10.80 -5.33 -14.26
C VAL A 91 10.89 -4.28 -13.16
N GLU A 92 11.39 -3.09 -13.51
CA GLU A 92 11.60 -2.02 -12.52
C GLU A 92 11.07 -0.67 -12.98
N VAL A 93 10.83 0.18 -11.99
CA VAL A 93 10.53 1.61 -12.13
C VAL A 93 11.36 2.40 -11.13
N SER A 94 12.01 3.46 -11.64
CA SER A 94 12.70 4.45 -10.82
C SER A 94 11.79 5.65 -10.58
N TYR A 95 11.84 6.24 -9.39
CA TYR A 95 11.07 7.43 -9.05
C TYR A 95 11.86 8.36 -8.13
N ALA A 96 11.58 9.66 -8.26
CA ALA A 96 12.24 10.68 -7.45
C ALA A 96 11.68 10.70 -6.03
N LYS A 97 12.55 10.87 -5.05
CA LYS A 97 12.24 11.24 -3.66
C LYS A 97 12.79 12.63 -3.39
N GLU A 98 12.44 13.18 -2.21
CA GLU A 98 13.04 14.46 -1.76
C GLU A 98 14.57 14.41 -1.77
N TYR A 99 15.15 13.25 -1.48
CA TYR A 99 16.59 13.01 -1.46
C TYR A 99 16.94 11.78 -2.32
N GLY A 100 17.14 12.03 -3.65
CA GLY A 100 17.62 11.01 -4.58
C GLY A 100 16.56 10.27 -5.37
N ILE A 101 16.98 9.17 -5.98
CA ILE A 101 16.16 8.28 -6.80
C ILE A 101 16.00 6.96 -6.07
N ASP A 102 14.78 6.47 -6.01
CA ASP A 102 14.49 5.13 -5.50
C ASP A 102 14.02 4.22 -6.65
N VAL A 103 14.18 2.92 -6.48
CA VAL A 103 13.82 1.91 -7.47
C VAL A 103 12.99 0.82 -6.80
N ILE A 104 11.93 0.38 -7.47
CA ILE A 104 11.15 -0.79 -7.07
C ILE A 104 11.07 -1.80 -8.21
N GLN A 105 11.01 -3.07 -7.85
CA GLN A 105 11.03 -4.19 -8.77
C GLN A 105 9.90 -5.17 -8.49
N ILE A 106 9.43 -5.82 -9.55
CA ILE A 106 8.50 -6.96 -9.52
C ILE A 106 9.07 -8.07 -10.40
N HIS A 107 8.80 -9.35 -10.08
CA HIS A 107 9.14 -10.44 -10.99
C HIS A 107 8.42 -10.29 -12.33
N LYS A 108 9.14 -10.48 -13.43
CA LYS A 108 8.66 -10.32 -14.81
C LYS A 108 7.48 -11.23 -15.15
N ASP A 109 7.36 -12.37 -14.49
CA ASP A 109 6.32 -13.38 -14.68
C ASP A 109 5.19 -13.32 -13.65
N ALA A 110 5.20 -12.33 -12.75
CA ALA A 110 4.25 -12.26 -11.64
C ALA A 110 2.83 -11.84 -12.02
N LEU A 111 2.69 -11.03 -13.07
CA LEU A 111 1.43 -10.46 -13.54
C LEU A 111 1.31 -10.55 -15.06
N ASN A 112 0.06 -10.50 -15.56
CA ASN A 112 -0.25 -10.43 -16.98
C ASN A 112 -1.51 -9.60 -17.25
N GLU A 113 -1.86 -9.41 -18.51
CA GLU A 113 -2.97 -8.56 -18.97
C GLU A 113 -4.37 -9.00 -18.52
N ASN A 114 -4.54 -10.23 -18.05
CA ASN A 114 -5.81 -10.76 -17.57
C ASN A 114 -5.98 -10.60 -16.05
N ASP A 115 -4.93 -10.13 -15.36
CA ASP A 115 -5.01 -9.91 -13.91
C ASP A 115 -5.81 -8.65 -13.57
N VAL A 116 -6.57 -8.76 -12.49
CA VAL A 116 -7.18 -7.64 -11.78
C VAL A 116 -6.40 -7.47 -10.47
N VAL A 117 -5.77 -6.32 -10.28
CA VAL A 117 -4.75 -6.13 -9.25
C VAL A 117 -5.22 -5.16 -8.19
N LEU A 118 -5.04 -5.54 -6.92
CA LEU A 118 -5.05 -4.65 -5.77
C LEU A 118 -3.62 -4.37 -5.35
N ILE A 119 -3.20 -3.09 -5.34
CA ILE A 119 -1.90 -2.69 -4.79
C ILE A 119 -2.13 -2.14 -3.38
N HIS A 120 -1.38 -2.66 -2.41
CA HIS A 120 -1.50 -2.26 -1.00
C HIS A 120 -0.17 -1.77 -0.43
N ASP A 121 -0.24 -0.65 0.30
CA ASP A 121 0.80 -0.19 1.22
C ASP A 121 0.15 0.31 2.52
N ASP A 122 0.93 0.58 3.54
CA ASP A 122 0.39 0.96 4.85
C ASP A 122 -0.04 2.43 4.91
N ILE A 123 0.77 3.35 4.37
CA ILE A 123 0.56 4.80 4.50
C ILE A 123 0.64 5.51 3.15
N LEU A 124 -0.39 6.30 2.85
CA LEU A 124 -0.36 7.29 1.79
C LEU A 124 0.17 8.61 2.33
N ALA A 125 1.42 8.94 2.02
CA ALA A 125 2.03 10.23 2.31
C ALA A 125 2.05 11.10 1.04
N THR A 126 3.18 11.25 0.39
CA THR A 126 3.31 12.02 -0.87
C THR A 126 2.83 11.24 -2.11
N GLY A 127 2.66 9.91 -2.01
CA GLY A 127 2.15 9.07 -3.07
C GLY A 127 3.18 8.57 -4.08
N GLY A 128 4.43 9.03 -4.03
CA GLY A 128 5.44 8.70 -5.05
C GLY A 128 5.74 7.20 -5.19
N THR A 129 5.81 6.47 -4.08
CA THR A 129 6.04 5.01 -4.10
C THR A 129 4.87 4.27 -4.74
N MET A 130 3.64 4.64 -4.41
CA MET A 130 2.46 4.04 -5.00
C MET A 130 2.31 4.39 -6.47
N ASP A 131 2.61 5.63 -6.87
CA ASP A 131 2.64 6.02 -8.28
C ASP A 131 3.62 5.15 -9.09
N ALA A 132 4.81 4.94 -8.57
CA ALA A 132 5.78 4.03 -9.18
C ALA A 132 5.28 2.57 -9.24
N ALA A 133 4.59 2.10 -8.20
CA ALA A 133 4.00 0.76 -8.19
C ALA A 133 2.87 0.61 -9.23
N ILE A 134 2.02 1.62 -9.38
CA ILE A 134 0.99 1.65 -10.44
C ILE A 134 1.64 1.60 -11.83
N GLN A 135 2.68 2.39 -12.06
CA GLN A 135 3.43 2.37 -13.33
C GLN A 135 4.04 0.99 -13.58
N LEU A 136 4.61 0.36 -12.54
CA LEU A 136 5.20 -0.97 -12.63
C LEU A 136 4.17 -2.03 -13.02
N VAL A 137 3.00 -2.03 -12.37
CA VAL A 137 1.89 -2.94 -12.68
C VAL A 137 1.33 -2.70 -14.09
N LYS A 138 1.20 -1.44 -14.52
CA LYS A 138 0.80 -1.09 -15.90
C LYS A 138 1.80 -1.58 -16.94
N LYS A 139 3.11 -1.55 -16.66
CA LYS A 139 4.15 -2.12 -17.55
C LYS A 139 3.98 -3.63 -17.77
N MET A 140 3.35 -4.33 -16.81
CA MET A 140 3.03 -5.76 -16.93
C MET A 140 1.79 -6.04 -17.78
N GLY A 141 1.12 -5.01 -18.29
CA GLY A 141 -0.07 -5.13 -19.15
C GLY A 141 -1.40 -5.12 -18.39
N VAL A 142 -1.39 -5.01 -17.07
CA VAL A 142 -2.59 -4.96 -16.23
C VAL A 142 -3.41 -3.71 -16.54
N LYS A 143 -4.74 -3.88 -16.68
CA LYS A 143 -5.67 -2.81 -17.06
C LYS A 143 -6.53 -2.33 -15.89
N THR A 144 -6.85 -3.23 -14.95
CA THR A 144 -7.72 -2.92 -13.81
C THR A 144 -6.89 -2.93 -12.52
N ILE A 145 -6.77 -1.78 -11.89
CA ILE A 145 -5.91 -1.55 -10.73
C ILE A 145 -6.70 -0.85 -9.63
N TYR A 146 -6.80 -1.50 -8.50
CA TYR A 146 -7.27 -0.93 -7.24
C TYR A 146 -6.08 -0.59 -6.34
N VAL A 147 -6.22 0.47 -5.55
CA VAL A 147 -5.18 0.91 -4.62
C VAL A 147 -5.77 1.03 -3.22
N ASP A 148 -5.08 0.52 -2.23
CA ASP A 148 -5.49 0.54 -0.84
C ASP A 148 -4.38 0.91 0.11
N PHE A 149 -4.74 1.70 1.12
CA PHE A 149 -3.88 2.06 2.24
C PHE A 149 -4.62 1.89 3.57
N ILE A 150 -3.86 1.66 4.63
CA ILE A 150 -4.40 1.71 5.99
C ILE A 150 -4.68 3.17 6.35
N LEU A 151 -3.72 4.06 6.12
CA LEU A 151 -3.75 5.45 6.57
C LEU A 151 -3.38 6.42 5.45
N GLU A 152 -4.17 7.49 5.29
CA GLU A 152 -3.80 8.67 4.51
C GLU A 152 -3.33 9.79 5.44
N LEU A 153 -2.18 10.38 5.14
CA LEU A 153 -1.70 11.62 5.77
C LEU A 153 -2.20 12.80 4.94
N VAL A 154 -3.30 13.40 5.39
CA VAL A 154 -3.93 14.55 4.73
C VAL A 154 -2.98 15.75 4.79
N GLY A 155 -2.88 16.48 3.67
CA GLY A 155 -2.00 17.64 3.55
C GLY A 155 -0.68 17.37 2.79
N LEU A 156 -0.32 16.09 2.54
CA LEU A 156 0.87 15.75 1.74
C LEU A 156 0.59 15.52 0.25
N ASN A 157 -0.64 15.78 -0.19
CA ASN A 157 -1.06 15.72 -1.59
C ASN A 157 -0.92 14.35 -2.29
N GLY A 158 -0.74 13.26 -1.55
CA GLY A 158 -0.59 11.92 -2.13
C GLY A 158 -1.79 11.49 -2.94
N ARG A 159 -3.01 11.75 -2.45
CA ARG A 159 -4.26 11.43 -3.16
C ARG A 159 -4.35 12.20 -4.49
N ALA A 160 -4.01 13.48 -4.50
CA ALA A 160 -4.02 14.30 -5.72
C ALA A 160 -3.00 13.79 -6.76
N LEU A 161 -1.82 13.32 -6.31
CA LEU A 161 -0.84 12.70 -7.21
C LEU A 161 -1.37 11.43 -7.88
N LEU A 162 -2.19 10.64 -7.17
CA LEU A 162 -2.70 9.35 -7.64
C LEU A 162 -4.05 9.45 -8.38
N GLU A 163 -4.67 10.62 -8.40
CA GLU A 163 -5.95 10.84 -9.06
C GLU A 163 -5.93 10.42 -10.53
N GLY A 164 -6.91 9.60 -10.93
CA GLY A 164 -7.05 9.09 -12.29
C GLY A 164 -6.02 8.04 -12.71
N LYS A 165 -5.11 7.61 -11.82
CA LYS A 165 -4.06 6.62 -12.14
C LYS A 165 -4.48 5.19 -11.89
N ALA A 166 -5.45 4.96 -11.01
CA ALA A 166 -6.07 3.68 -10.70
C ALA A 166 -7.59 3.77 -10.83
N ASP A 167 -8.27 2.63 -10.89
CA ASP A 167 -9.74 2.58 -11.00
C ASP A 167 -10.42 3.02 -9.69
N GLU A 168 -9.78 2.74 -8.56
CA GLU A 168 -10.26 3.15 -7.24
C GLU A 168 -9.09 3.27 -6.27
N LEU A 169 -9.14 4.26 -5.39
CA LEU A 169 -8.22 4.45 -4.28
C LEU A 169 -9.00 4.52 -2.97
N ASN A 170 -8.68 3.63 -2.04
CA ASN A 170 -9.28 3.57 -0.71
C ASN A 170 -8.22 3.73 0.38
N CYS A 171 -8.60 4.39 1.47
CA CYS A 171 -7.85 4.44 2.73
C CYS A 171 -8.80 4.09 3.87
N LEU A 172 -8.38 3.24 4.81
CA LEU A 172 -9.22 2.88 5.95
C LEU A 172 -9.43 4.06 6.90
N PHE A 173 -8.39 4.90 7.02
CA PHE A 173 -8.39 6.09 7.86
C PHE A 173 -7.73 7.26 7.15
N ASP A 174 -8.01 8.46 7.66
CA ASP A 174 -7.28 9.70 7.38
C ASP A 174 -6.83 10.35 8.69
N MET A 175 -5.66 10.99 8.67
CA MET A 175 -5.13 11.77 9.77
C MET A 175 -4.46 13.03 9.22
N GLU A 176 -4.64 14.16 9.89
CA GLU A 176 -3.90 15.36 9.56
C GLU A 176 -2.41 15.19 9.92
N VAL A 177 -1.54 15.87 9.18
CA VAL A 177 -0.07 15.74 9.38
C VAL A 177 0.33 16.28 10.75
N ASP A 178 -0.41 17.27 11.26
CA ASP A 178 -0.08 18.00 12.50
C ASP A 178 -0.83 17.47 13.75
N GLU A 179 -1.63 16.40 13.63
CA GLU A 179 -2.35 15.78 14.74
C GLU A 179 -1.52 14.77 15.55
#